data_a9e526ce34ece47a9cffa803b43f7c6f
#
_entry.id   a9e526ce34ece47a9cffa803b43f7c6f
#
_cell.length_a   1.000
_cell.length_b   1.000
_cell.length_c   1.000
_cell.angle_alpha   90.00
_cell.angle_beta   90.00
_cell.angle_gamma   90.00
#
_symmetry.space_group_name_H-M   'P 1'
#
loop_
_entity.id
_entity.type
_entity.pdbx_description
1 polymer ?
#
loop_
_entity_poly.entity_id
_entity_poly.type
_entity_poly.pdbx_seq_one_letter_code
_entity_poly.pdbx_strand_id
1 'polypeptide(L)'
;MSETTGASYAAAGVDIEAGDRAVELMKEWVKKTQRPEVAGLGGLGGFAGLFDASALKRYERPLLASATDGVGTKVDLARQMGVYDTIGHDLVGMVVDDLVVCGAEPLFMTDYICVGKVHPERVAAIVKGIAEGCVLAGCALVGGETAEHPGLLGPDDFDVAGAGTGVVEADRLLGPDRIRTGDAVIAMASSGLHSNGYSLVRHVVFDRAGWTLDREVEEFGRTLGEELLEPTRIYSLDCLALTRTTEVHGFSHVTGGGLANNLARVIPDGLHATVDRSTWTPGAVFDLVGKAGQVEQLELEKTLNMGVGMIAIVPADSVDAALTTLADRGVDSWVAGEITDRGDHATGAELTGSYAR
;
A
#
# COMPACT_ATOMS: atom_id res chain seq x y z
N MET A 1 -9.56 -53.07 -22.14
CA MET A 1 -10.29 -51.90 -22.64
C MET A 1 -10.00 -50.78 -21.67
N SER A 2 -9.14 -49.82 -22.04
CA SER A 2 -8.92 -48.63 -21.21
C SER A 2 -10.16 -47.76 -21.31
N GLU A 3 -10.87 -47.57 -20.20
CA GLU A 3 -11.86 -46.53 -20.13
C GLU A 3 -11.21 -45.18 -20.44
N THR A 4 -11.52 -44.64 -21.62
CA THR A 4 -11.22 -43.25 -21.91
C THR A 4 -12.15 -42.41 -21.08
N THR A 5 -11.70 -42.03 -19.88
CA THR A 5 -12.39 -40.98 -19.12
C THR A 5 -12.40 -39.73 -19.99
N GLY A 6 -13.58 -39.21 -20.30
CA GLY A 6 -13.74 -37.97 -21.08
C GLY A 6 -12.99 -36.81 -20.44
N ALA A 7 -12.61 -35.81 -21.24
CA ALA A 7 -11.99 -34.59 -20.72
C ALA A 7 -12.93 -33.92 -19.69
N SER A 8 -12.38 -33.47 -18.56
CA SER A 8 -13.11 -32.75 -17.52
C SER A 8 -12.38 -31.46 -17.17
N TYR A 9 -13.11 -30.50 -16.59
CA TYR A 9 -12.53 -29.22 -16.18
C TYR A 9 -11.47 -29.41 -15.07
N ALA A 10 -11.74 -30.33 -14.12
CA ALA A 10 -10.76 -30.75 -13.11
C ALA A 10 -9.50 -31.39 -13.73
N ALA A 11 -9.67 -32.24 -14.79
CA ALA A 11 -8.53 -32.79 -15.50
C ALA A 11 -7.73 -31.75 -16.29
N ALA A 12 -8.35 -30.62 -16.62
CA ALA A 12 -7.70 -29.44 -17.21
C ALA A 12 -7.03 -28.51 -16.17
N GLY A 13 -7.14 -28.85 -14.88
CA GLY A 13 -6.44 -28.15 -13.78
C GLY A 13 -7.31 -27.13 -13.03
N VAL A 14 -8.62 -27.07 -13.27
CA VAL A 14 -9.54 -26.14 -12.57
C VAL A 14 -10.45 -26.89 -11.60
N ASP A 15 -10.39 -26.53 -10.30
CA ASP A 15 -11.12 -27.19 -9.22
C ASP A 15 -12.21 -26.27 -8.65
N ILE A 16 -13.46 -26.46 -9.14
CA ILE A 16 -14.63 -25.67 -8.73
C ILE A 16 -14.93 -25.86 -7.23
N GLU A 17 -14.82 -27.10 -6.70
CA GLU A 17 -15.12 -27.38 -5.29
C GLU A 17 -14.12 -26.69 -4.35
N ALA A 18 -12.86 -26.63 -4.74
CA ALA A 18 -11.85 -25.86 -4.01
C ALA A 18 -12.16 -24.35 -4.02
N GLY A 19 -12.64 -23.81 -5.16
CA GLY A 19 -13.12 -22.44 -5.26
C GLY A 19 -14.27 -22.14 -4.30
N ASP A 20 -15.31 -22.97 -4.30
CA ASP A 20 -16.48 -22.83 -3.41
C ASP A 20 -16.07 -22.88 -1.93
N ARG A 21 -15.13 -23.77 -1.58
CA ARG A 21 -14.60 -23.87 -0.23
C ARG A 21 -13.82 -22.59 0.16
N ALA A 22 -13.00 -22.04 -0.72
CA ALA A 22 -12.30 -20.80 -0.47
C ALA A 22 -13.28 -19.66 -0.16
N VAL A 23 -14.36 -19.52 -0.97
CA VAL A 23 -15.43 -18.53 -0.74
C VAL A 23 -16.08 -18.72 0.63
N GLU A 24 -16.36 -19.96 1.05
CA GLU A 24 -16.96 -20.20 2.37
C GLU A 24 -16.03 -19.76 3.51
N LEU A 25 -14.72 -20.06 3.41
CA LEU A 25 -13.74 -19.70 4.42
C LEU A 25 -13.50 -18.19 4.56
N MET A 26 -13.69 -17.41 3.50
CA MET A 26 -13.44 -15.95 3.52
C MET A 26 -14.66 -15.12 3.98
N LYS A 27 -15.88 -15.68 3.97
CA LYS A 27 -17.13 -14.94 4.26
C LYS A 27 -17.11 -14.17 5.56
N GLU A 28 -16.60 -14.75 6.64
CA GLU A 28 -16.58 -14.09 7.95
C GLU A 28 -15.65 -12.88 7.98
N TRP A 29 -14.53 -12.93 7.22
CA TRP A 29 -13.57 -11.84 7.13
C TRP A 29 -14.14 -10.68 6.33
N VAL A 30 -14.70 -10.93 5.16
CA VAL A 30 -15.34 -9.91 4.34
C VAL A 30 -16.51 -9.26 5.08
N LYS A 31 -17.26 -10.01 5.87
CA LYS A 31 -18.34 -9.46 6.72
C LYS A 31 -17.83 -8.41 7.72
N LYS A 32 -16.60 -8.53 8.22
CA LYS A 32 -16.01 -7.55 9.16
C LYS A 32 -15.74 -6.18 8.52
N THR A 33 -15.62 -6.12 7.20
CA THR A 33 -15.39 -4.87 6.45
C THR A 33 -16.68 -4.09 6.17
N GLN A 34 -17.85 -4.63 6.54
CA GLN A 34 -19.13 -4.02 6.18
C GLN A 34 -19.29 -2.62 6.80
N ARG A 35 -19.66 -1.69 5.95
CA ARG A 35 -20.10 -0.33 6.30
C ARG A 35 -21.61 -0.25 6.21
N PRO A 36 -22.28 0.78 6.81
CA PRO A 36 -23.72 0.99 6.67
C PRO A 36 -24.20 0.98 5.21
N GLU A 37 -23.40 1.54 4.31
CA GLU A 37 -23.70 1.68 2.88
C GLU A 37 -23.64 0.35 2.10
N VAL A 38 -23.13 -0.71 2.71
CA VAL A 38 -23.02 -2.05 2.11
C VAL A 38 -23.91 -3.07 2.83
N ALA A 39 -24.22 -2.79 4.10
CA ALA A 39 -24.97 -3.70 4.95
C ALA A 39 -26.39 -3.98 4.37
N GLY A 40 -26.71 -5.26 4.18
CA GLY A 40 -28.01 -5.69 3.69
C GLY A 40 -28.20 -5.63 2.17
N LEU A 41 -27.21 -5.20 1.39
CA LEU A 41 -27.28 -5.15 -0.07
C LEU A 41 -26.93 -6.47 -0.78
N GLY A 42 -26.70 -7.51 -0.02
CA GLY A 42 -26.20 -8.80 -0.49
C GLY A 42 -24.86 -9.13 0.17
N GLY A 43 -24.48 -10.39 0.11
CA GLY A 43 -23.19 -10.86 0.60
C GLY A 43 -22.30 -11.31 -0.55
N LEU A 44 -21.15 -11.91 -0.21
CA LEU A 44 -20.34 -12.68 -1.15
C LEU A 44 -21.22 -13.72 -1.88
N GLY A 45 -21.07 -13.78 -3.21
CA GLY A 45 -21.80 -14.74 -4.06
C GLY A 45 -22.71 -14.10 -5.11
N GLY A 46 -22.85 -12.76 -5.11
CA GLY A 46 -23.45 -12.03 -6.25
C GLY A 46 -22.42 -11.75 -7.35
N PHE A 47 -22.87 -11.46 -8.57
CA PHE A 47 -21.98 -11.09 -9.68
C PHE A 47 -21.33 -9.72 -9.52
N ALA A 48 -21.91 -8.83 -8.70
CA ALA A 48 -21.40 -7.49 -8.47
C ALA A 48 -21.46 -7.13 -7.00
N GLY A 49 -20.41 -6.44 -6.52
CA GLY A 49 -20.44 -5.74 -5.25
C GLY A 49 -21.36 -4.52 -5.34
N LEU A 50 -22.14 -4.27 -4.31
CA LEU A 50 -23.07 -3.14 -4.25
C LEU A 50 -22.65 -2.16 -3.14
N PHE A 51 -22.83 -0.87 -3.42
CA PHE A 51 -22.66 0.22 -2.48
C PHE A 51 -23.84 1.18 -2.60
N ASP A 52 -24.49 1.51 -1.47
CA ASP A 52 -25.59 2.47 -1.46
C ASP A 52 -25.08 3.90 -1.69
N ALA A 53 -25.13 4.34 -2.93
CA ALA A 53 -24.71 5.67 -3.33
C ALA A 53 -25.57 6.80 -2.75
N SER A 54 -26.66 6.52 -2.03
CA SER A 54 -27.45 7.55 -1.34
C SER A 54 -26.64 8.26 -0.25
N ALA A 55 -25.59 7.64 0.30
CA ALA A 55 -24.64 8.27 1.19
C ALA A 55 -23.93 9.49 0.58
N LEU A 56 -23.78 9.51 -0.76
CA LEU A 56 -23.14 10.64 -1.47
C LEU A 56 -24.01 11.90 -1.50
N LYS A 57 -25.29 11.83 -1.12
CA LYS A 57 -26.17 13.00 -1.01
C LYS A 57 -25.72 14.01 0.07
N ARG A 58 -24.81 13.63 0.97
CA ARG A 58 -24.18 14.53 1.94
C ARG A 58 -23.16 15.50 1.32
N TYR A 59 -22.71 15.21 0.10
CA TYR A 59 -21.79 16.04 -0.67
C TYR A 59 -22.57 17.00 -1.57
N GLU A 60 -22.06 18.20 -1.77
CA GLU A 60 -22.63 19.16 -2.71
C GLU A 60 -22.21 18.80 -4.14
N ARG A 61 -20.90 18.51 -4.32
CA ARG A 61 -20.33 18.10 -5.61
C ARG A 61 -19.34 16.94 -5.38
N PRO A 62 -19.84 15.69 -5.21
CA PRO A 62 -18.95 14.55 -4.99
C PRO A 62 -18.10 14.24 -6.22
N LEU A 63 -16.78 14.13 -6.04
CA LEU A 63 -15.87 13.57 -7.02
C LEU A 63 -15.51 12.15 -6.58
N LEU A 64 -15.64 11.19 -7.48
CA LEU A 64 -15.16 9.84 -7.24
C LEU A 64 -13.69 9.74 -7.67
N ALA A 65 -12.85 9.21 -6.78
CA ALA A 65 -11.48 8.83 -7.07
C ALA A 65 -11.40 7.30 -7.18
N SER A 66 -10.55 6.80 -8.08
CA SER A 66 -10.29 5.37 -8.22
C SER A 66 -8.81 5.12 -8.38
N ALA A 67 -8.31 4.09 -7.68
CA ALA A 67 -6.96 3.60 -7.77
C ALA A 67 -6.95 2.09 -8.00
N THR A 68 -5.93 1.59 -8.70
CA THR A 68 -5.71 0.16 -8.92
C THR A 68 -4.24 -0.12 -8.76
N ASP A 69 -3.90 -1.10 -7.92
CA ASP A 69 -2.52 -1.51 -7.70
C ASP A 69 -2.44 -3.01 -7.36
N GLY A 70 -1.23 -3.52 -7.25
CA GLY A 70 -0.91 -4.88 -6.84
C GLY A 70 0.13 -4.90 -5.72
N VAL A 71 0.46 -6.10 -5.24
CA VAL A 71 1.51 -6.28 -4.22
C VAL A 71 2.90 -6.35 -4.85
N GLY A 72 3.01 -6.85 -6.07
CA GLY A 72 4.27 -7.05 -6.75
C GLY A 72 5.07 -8.24 -6.20
N THR A 73 6.39 -8.24 -6.40
CA THR A 73 7.22 -9.43 -6.15
C THR A 73 7.43 -9.80 -4.69
N LYS A 74 6.89 -9.05 -3.74
CA LYS A 74 6.80 -9.42 -2.31
C LYS A 74 5.97 -10.71 -2.13
N VAL A 75 4.99 -10.98 -3.01
CA VAL A 75 4.18 -12.21 -2.96
C VAL A 75 5.02 -13.48 -3.01
N ASP A 76 6.21 -13.46 -3.65
CA ASP A 76 7.10 -14.61 -3.68
C ASP A 76 7.71 -14.94 -2.30
N LEU A 77 7.97 -13.90 -1.48
CA LEU A 77 8.43 -14.10 -0.11
C LEU A 77 7.31 -14.73 0.74
N ALA A 78 6.07 -14.25 0.58
CA ALA A 78 4.90 -14.82 1.23
C ALA A 78 4.73 -16.31 0.89
N ARG A 79 4.92 -16.66 -0.40
CA ARG A 79 4.90 -18.05 -0.88
C ARG A 79 6.01 -18.90 -0.23
N GLN A 80 7.25 -18.39 -0.20
CA GLN A 80 8.40 -19.11 0.36
C GLN A 80 8.27 -19.31 1.88
N MET A 81 7.71 -18.33 2.60
CA MET A 81 7.48 -18.37 4.04
C MET A 81 6.20 -19.14 4.42
N GLY A 82 5.28 -19.38 3.49
CA GLY A 82 3.96 -19.93 3.79
C GLY A 82 3.06 -18.99 4.61
N VAL A 83 3.33 -17.68 4.59
CA VAL A 83 2.59 -16.63 5.30
C VAL A 83 1.90 -15.73 4.28
N TYR A 84 0.58 -15.75 4.25
CA TYR A 84 -0.20 -15.17 3.15
C TYR A 84 -1.09 -14.00 3.56
N ASP A 85 -1.37 -13.80 4.84
CA ASP A 85 -2.26 -12.75 5.32
C ASP A 85 -1.59 -11.37 5.37
N THR A 86 -0.28 -11.29 5.52
CA THR A 86 0.46 -10.02 5.56
C THR A 86 0.31 -9.21 4.26
N ILE A 87 0.36 -9.88 3.10
CA ILE A 87 0.30 -9.21 1.79
C ILE A 87 -1.06 -8.59 1.47
N GLY A 88 -2.11 -8.99 2.19
CA GLY A 88 -3.42 -8.34 2.08
C GLY A 88 -3.38 -6.89 2.57
N HIS A 89 -2.62 -6.61 3.64
CA HIS A 89 -2.39 -5.24 4.10
C HIS A 89 -1.58 -4.43 3.08
N ASP A 90 -0.57 -5.07 2.46
CA ASP A 90 0.21 -4.44 1.39
C ASP A 90 -0.69 -4.01 0.24
N LEU A 91 -1.58 -4.90 -0.23
CA LEU A 91 -2.52 -4.57 -1.30
C LEU A 91 -3.41 -3.38 -0.94
N VAL A 92 -4.02 -3.42 0.25
CA VAL A 92 -4.93 -2.37 0.68
C VAL A 92 -4.19 -1.04 0.82
N GLY A 93 -3.00 -1.02 1.44
CA GLY A 93 -2.18 0.18 1.58
C GLY A 93 -1.85 0.80 0.22
N MET A 94 -1.39 0.00 -0.75
CA MET A 94 -1.07 0.49 -2.10
C MET A 94 -2.29 1.13 -2.78
N VAL A 95 -3.49 0.56 -2.62
CA VAL A 95 -4.71 1.05 -3.27
C VAL A 95 -5.33 2.24 -2.56
N VAL A 96 -5.53 2.15 -1.22
CA VAL A 96 -6.33 3.19 -0.52
C VAL A 96 -5.52 4.44 -0.18
N ASP A 97 -4.20 4.31 0.01
CA ASP A 97 -3.35 5.45 0.29
C ASP A 97 -3.16 6.33 -0.96
N ASP A 98 -3.25 5.77 -2.16
CA ASP A 98 -3.34 6.54 -3.40
C ASP A 98 -4.67 7.32 -3.52
N LEU A 99 -5.77 6.80 -2.98
CA LEU A 99 -7.04 7.54 -2.94
C LEU A 99 -6.95 8.74 -2.01
N VAL A 100 -6.35 8.57 -0.83
CA VAL A 100 -6.31 9.63 0.19
C VAL A 100 -5.35 10.76 -0.16
N VAL A 101 -4.40 10.54 -1.06
CA VAL A 101 -3.49 11.61 -1.55
C VAL A 101 -4.26 12.81 -2.08
N CYS A 102 -5.38 12.61 -2.74
CA CYS A 102 -6.25 13.71 -3.19
C CYS A 102 -7.33 14.12 -2.17
N GLY A 103 -7.28 13.61 -0.93
CA GLY A 103 -8.26 13.87 0.11
C GLY A 103 -9.52 13.02 0.04
N ALA A 104 -9.54 11.98 -0.81
CA ALA A 104 -10.71 11.12 -0.94
C ALA A 104 -10.84 10.12 0.23
N GLU A 105 -12.05 10.04 0.80
CA GLU A 105 -12.42 8.99 1.74
C GLU A 105 -12.59 7.66 0.98
N PRO A 106 -11.83 6.59 1.29
CA PRO A 106 -12.06 5.28 0.71
C PRO A 106 -13.45 4.75 1.07
N LEU A 107 -14.22 4.32 0.08
CA LEU A 107 -15.57 3.79 0.26
C LEU A 107 -15.58 2.27 0.21
N PHE A 108 -15.05 1.72 -0.84
CA PHE A 108 -14.99 0.28 -1.06
C PHE A 108 -13.85 -0.09 -2.00
N MET A 109 -13.48 -1.36 -1.95
CA MET A 109 -12.57 -1.96 -2.93
C MET A 109 -13.01 -3.36 -3.33
N THR A 110 -12.42 -3.83 -4.41
CA THR A 110 -12.47 -5.20 -4.92
C THR A 110 -11.06 -5.72 -5.12
N ASP A 111 -10.88 -7.04 -5.03
CA ASP A 111 -9.62 -7.71 -5.30
C ASP A 111 -9.69 -8.63 -6.52
N TYR A 112 -8.54 -9.00 -7.03
CA TYR A 112 -8.34 -10.05 -8.03
C TYR A 112 -7.15 -10.90 -7.61
N ILE A 113 -7.40 -12.18 -7.33
CA ILE A 113 -6.40 -13.14 -6.93
C ILE A 113 -6.21 -14.16 -8.06
N CYS A 114 -5.04 -14.13 -8.69
CA CYS A 114 -4.67 -15.04 -9.77
C CYS A 114 -3.76 -16.12 -9.20
N VAL A 115 -4.12 -17.40 -9.36
CA VAL A 115 -3.38 -18.53 -8.81
C VAL A 115 -3.09 -19.59 -9.88
N GLY A 116 -1.96 -20.31 -9.76
CA GLY A 116 -1.72 -21.46 -10.61
C GLY A 116 -2.60 -22.66 -10.27
N LYS A 117 -2.92 -22.80 -8.95
CA LYS A 117 -3.87 -23.77 -8.41
C LYS A 117 -4.56 -23.19 -7.18
N VAL A 118 -5.86 -23.39 -7.06
CA VAL A 118 -6.62 -22.99 -5.86
C VAL A 118 -6.24 -23.87 -4.68
N HIS A 119 -5.73 -23.23 -3.63
CA HIS A 119 -5.57 -23.79 -2.30
C HIS A 119 -6.50 -23.01 -1.37
N PRO A 120 -7.66 -23.56 -0.95
CA PRO A 120 -8.71 -22.80 -0.28
C PRO A 120 -8.23 -22.02 0.95
N GLU A 121 -7.41 -22.62 1.77
CA GLU A 121 -6.87 -22.02 3.00
C GLU A 121 -5.89 -20.88 2.69
N ARG A 122 -5.10 -20.99 1.61
CA ARG A 122 -4.19 -19.93 1.15
C ARG A 122 -4.97 -18.72 0.66
N VAL A 123 -5.95 -18.94 -0.22
CA VAL A 123 -6.81 -17.87 -0.74
C VAL A 123 -7.56 -17.20 0.40
N ALA A 124 -8.12 -17.96 1.33
CA ALA A 124 -8.80 -17.42 2.50
C ALA A 124 -7.86 -16.59 3.40
N ALA A 125 -6.59 -16.99 3.56
CA ALA A 125 -5.61 -16.22 4.30
C ALA A 125 -5.27 -14.89 3.60
N ILE A 126 -5.12 -14.88 2.28
CA ILE A 126 -4.92 -13.64 1.50
C ILE A 126 -6.11 -12.70 1.72
N VAL A 127 -7.34 -13.19 1.52
CA VAL A 127 -8.55 -12.38 1.68
C VAL A 127 -8.77 -11.93 3.13
N LYS A 128 -8.36 -12.74 4.11
CA LYS A 128 -8.33 -12.31 5.52
C LYS A 128 -7.48 -11.05 5.68
N GLY A 129 -6.24 -11.06 5.17
CA GLY A 129 -5.36 -9.90 5.25
C GLY A 129 -5.90 -8.68 4.50
N ILE A 130 -6.52 -8.88 3.33
CA ILE A 130 -7.21 -7.79 2.59
C ILE A 130 -8.36 -7.22 3.44
N ALA A 131 -9.17 -8.08 4.04
CA ALA A 131 -10.28 -7.63 4.88
C ALA A 131 -9.80 -6.87 6.13
N GLU A 132 -8.76 -7.37 6.80
CA GLU A 132 -8.14 -6.68 7.93
C GLU A 132 -7.59 -5.30 7.52
N GLY A 133 -6.90 -5.22 6.38
CA GLY A 133 -6.46 -3.96 5.79
C GLY A 133 -7.63 -3.01 5.47
N CYS A 134 -8.72 -3.52 4.89
CA CYS A 134 -9.93 -2.74 4.64
C CYS A 134 -10.56 -2.17 5.92
N VAL A 135 -10.57 -2.94 7.01
CA VAL A 135 -11.03 -2.44 8.32
C VAL A 135 -10.14 -1.30 8.81
N LEU A 136 -8.81 -1.45 8.71
CA LEU A 136 -7.85 -0.38 9.06
C LEU A 136 -8.02 0.86 8.19
N ALA A 137 -8.32 0.68 6.91
CA ALA A 137 -8.57 1.76 5.96
C ALA A 137 -9.96 2.42 6.11
N GLY A 138 -10.88 1.77 6.83
CA GLY A 138 -12.26 2.23 6.95
C GLY A 138 -13.07 2.06 5.67
N CYS A 139 -12.70 1.15 4.76
CA CYS A 139 -13.42 0.85 3.53
C CYS A 139 -14.03 -0.56 3.55
N ALA A 140 -14.99 -0.83 2.66
CA ALA A 140 -15.60 -2.13 2.53
C ALA A 140 -14.94 -2.96 1.41
N LEU A 141 -14.71 -4.24 1.65
CA LEU A 141 -14.43 -5.20 0.58
C LEU A 141 -15.78 -5.71 0.05
N VAL A 142 -16.20 -5.24 -1.13
CA VAL A 142 -17.54 -5.49 -1.65
C VAL A 142 -17.63 -6.67 -2.62
N GLY A 143 -16.50 -7.18 -3.06
CA GLY A 143 -16.37 -8.31 -3.96
C GLY A 143 -14.94 -8.54 -4.38
N GLY A 144 -14.76 -9.56 -5.19
CA GLY A 144 -13.45 -9.93 -5.73
C GLY A 144 -13.58 -11.11 -6.67
N GLU A 145 -12.47 -11.54 -7.24
CA GLU A 145 -12.36 -12.68 -8.14
C GLU A 145 -11.16 -13.53 -7.79
N THR A 146 -11.32 -14.84 -7.82
CA THR A 146 -10.19 -15.78 -7.73
C THR A 146 -10.17 -16.61 -9.00
N ALA A 147 -9.10 -16.45 -9.79
CA ALA A 147 -8.95 -17.13 -11.07
C ALA A 147 -7.81 -18.15 -11.04
N GLU A 148 -8.11 -19.36 -11.47
CA GLU A 148 -7.13 -20.44 -11.62
C GLU A 148 -6.55 -20.41 -13.04
N HIS A 149 -5.20 -20.31 -13.15
CA HIS A 149 -4.47 -20.16 -14.42
C HIS A 149 -3.48 -21.32 -14.65
N PRO A 150 -3.96 -22.56 -14.77
CA PRO A 150 -3.10 -23.71 -15.01
C PRO A 150 -2.35 -23.55 -16.34
N GLY A 151 -1.04 -23.79 -16.32
CA GLY A 151 -0.18 -23.65 -17.49
C GLY A 151 0.34 -22.24 -17.78
N LEU A 152 -0.21 -21.21 -17.16
CA LEU A 152 0.36 -19.84 -17.14
C LEU A 152 1.18 -19.60 -15.89
N LEU A 153 0.70 -20.05 -14.74
CA LEU A 153 1.38 -20.00 -13.45
C LEU A 153 1.74 -21.41 -13.00
N GLY A 154 2.86 -21.54 -12.26
CA GLY A 154 3.17 -22.76 -11.52
C GLY A 154 2.10 -23.02 -10.44
N PRO A 155 1.93 -24.27 -9.97
CA PRO A 155 0.86 -24.62 -9.03
C PRO A 155 0.85 -23.79 -7.74
N ASP A 156 2.01 -23.33 -7.29
CA ASP A 156 2.16 -22.53 -6.06
C ASP A 156 2.28 -21.03 -6.31
N ASP A 157 2.38 -20.62 -7.59
CA ASP A 157 2.50 -19.21 -7.94
C ASP A 157 1.15 -18.51 -7.87
N PHE A 158 1.20 -17.25 -7.48
CA PHE A 158 0.01 -16.39 -7.42
C PHE A 158 0.39 -14.92 -7.56
N ASP A 159 -0.59 -14.10 -7.90
CA ASP A 159 -0.50 -12.66 -7.89
C ASP A 159 -1.80 -12.07 -7.33
N VAL A 160 -1.71 -10.85 -6.77
CA VAL A 160 -2.83 -10.18 -6.13
C VAL A 160 -2.88 -8.73 -6.60
N ALA A 161 -4.05 -8.32 -7.05
CA ALA A 161 -4.34 -6.93 -7.42
C ALA A 161 -5.66 -6.48 -6.79
N GLY A 162 -5.87 -5.17 -6.71
CA GLY A 162 -7.11 -4.61 -6.21
C GLY A 162 -7.44 -3.27 -6.85
N ALA A 163 -8.70 -2.90 -6.75
CA ALA A 163 -9.18 -1.60 -7.18
C ALA A 163 -10.04 -0.98 -6.07
N GLY A 164 -9.75 0.27 -5.74
CA GLY A 164 -10.45 1.04 -4.73
C GLY A 164 -11.23 2.20 -5.34
N THR A 165 -12.32 2.57 -4.68
CA THR A 165 -13.10 3.77 -5.00
C THR A 165 -13.27 4.59 -3.74
N GLY A 166 -12.97 5.87 -3.85
CA GLY A 166 -13.16 6.87 -2.79
C GLY A 166 -13.99 8.05 -3.26
N VAL A 167 -14.33 8.94 -2.35
CA VAL A 167 -15.08 10.17 -2.63
C VAL A 167 -14.45 11.35 -1.93
N VAL A 168 -14.42 12.49 -2.60
CA VAL A 168 -14.01 13.78 -2.04
C VAL A 168 -14.98 14.87 -2.48
N GLU A 169 -15.25 15.86 -1.60
CA GLU A 169 -15.94 17.07 -2.00
C GLU A 169 -15.07 17.91 -2.93
N ALA A 170 -15.61 18.40 -4.04
CA ALA A 170 -14.84 19.05 -5.07
C ALA A 170 -14.02 20.26 -4.58
N ASP A 171 -14.54 21.04 -3.63
CA ASP A 171 -13.84 22.19 -3.03
C ASP A 171 -12.81 21.79 -1.97
N ARG A 172 -12.79 20.51 -1.55
CA ARG A 172 -11.82 19.91 -0.63
C ARG A 172 -10.76 19.06 -1.32
N LEU A 173 -10.82 18.96 -2.64
CA LEU A 173 -9.80 18.25 -3.42
C LEU A 173 -8.40 18.79 -3.08
N LEU A 174 -7.51 17.91 -2.65
CA LEU A 174 -6.11 18.24 -2.42
C LEU A 174 -5.31 18.09 -3.70
N GLY A 175 -4.25 18.87 -3.82
CA GLY A 175 -3.39 18.79 -4.99
C GLY A 175 -2.53 20.05 -5.20
N PRO A 176 -1.84 20.14 -6.34
CA PRO A 176 -0.84 21.18 -6.61
C PRO A 176 -1.33 22.61 -6.40
N ASP A 177 -2.61 22.88 -6.68
CA ASP A 177 -3.19 24.23 -6.60
C ASP A 177 -3.23 24.80 -5.18
N ARG A 178 -3.07 23.95 -4.15
CA ARG A 178 -3.07 24.36 -2.74
C ARG A 178 -1.68 24.62 -2.18
N ILE A 179 -0.65 23.98 -2.73
CA ILE A 179 0.73 24.03 -2.22
C ILE A 179 1.34 25.41 -2.44
N ARG A 180 2.04 25.93 -1.43
CA ARG A 180 2.62 27.29 -1.40
C ARG A 180 4.06 27.27 -0.90
N THR A 181 4.84 28.26 -1.31
CA THR A 181 6.14 28.58 -0.70
C THR A 181 5.97 28.79 0.79
N GLY A 182 6.82 28.17 1.61
CA GLY A 182 6.77 28.20 3.07
C GLY A 182 5.95 27.09 3.71
N ASP A 183 5.29 26.24 2.93
CA ASP A 183 4.66 25.03 3.46
C ASP A 183 5.72 24.06 4.02
N ALA A 184 5.41 23.42 5.12
CA ALA A 184 6.24 22.39 5.71
C ALA A 184 5.97 21.01 5.08
N VAL A 185 7.03 20.23 4.91
CA VAL A 185 6.98 18.84 4.48
C VAL A 185 7.09 17.95 5.72
N ILE A 186 6.01 17.31 6.11
CA ILE A 186 5.95 16.38 7.25
C ILE A 186 6.07 14.96 6.73
N ALA A 187 7.10 14.23 7.18
CA ALA A 187 7.26 12.82 6.92
C ALA A 187 6.54 11.97 7.97
N MET A 188 5.93 10.88 7.53
CA MET A 188 5.32 9.83 8.36
C MET A 188 6.13 8.55 8.17
N ALA A 189 6.56 7.96 9.29
CA ALA A 189 7.39 6.76 9.27
C ALA A 189 6.70 5.59 8.56
N SER A 190 7.48 4.83 7.78
CA SER A 190 7.05 3.55 7.25
C SER A 190 7.18 2.44 8.29
N SER A 191 6.44 1.34 8.11
CA SER A 191 6.58 0.12 8.92
C SER A 191 7.81 -0.73 8.51
N GLY A 192 8.43 -0.39 7.40
CA GLY A 192 9.56 -1.10 6.80
C GLY A 192 9.62 -0.79 5.30
N LEU A 193 9.95 -1.79 4.49
CA LEU A 193 10.07 -1.65 3.02
C LEU A 193 8.72 -1.39 2.32
N HIS A 194 7.61 -1.66 2.99
CA HIS A 194 6.26 -1.68 2.43
C HIS A 194 6.12 -2.75 1.34
N SER A 195 5.71 -2.35 0.11
CA SER A 195 5.46 -3.29 -0.99
C SER A 195 6.27 -2.98 -2.25
N ASN A 196 7.14 -1.96 -2.23
CA ASN A 196 7.90 -1.52 -3.39
C ASN A 196 9.38 -1.88 -3.30
N GLY A 197 10.04 -2.02 -4.46
CA GLY A 197 11.48 -2.31 -4.54
C GLY A 197 11.87 -3.76 -4.30
N TYR A 198 10.92 -4.67 -4.14
CA TYR A 198 11.19 -6.08 -3.81
C TYR A 198 11.95 -6.87 -4.88
N SER A 199 11.91 -6.45 -6.13
CA SER A 199 12.77 -7.05 -7.17
C SER A 199 14.25 -6.82 -6.86
N LEU A 200 14.63 -5.62 -6.41
CA LEU A 200 16.00 -5.34 -5.95
C LEU A 200 16.32 -6.11 -4.66
N VAL A 201 15.42 -6.09 -3.68
CA VAL A 201 15.62 -6.77 -2.39
C VAL A 201 15.84 -8.27 -2.60
N ARG A 202 15.01 -8.94 -3.39
CA ARG A 202 15.14 -10.36 -3.71
C ARG A 202 16.44 -10.67 -4.44
N HIS A 203 16.82 -9.85 -5.42
CA HIS A 203 18.09 -9.99 -6.10
C HIS A 203 19.27 -9.87 -5.13
N VAL A 204 19.24 -8.90 -4.23
CA VAL A 204 20.30 -8.73 -3.23
C VAL A 204 20.36 -9.91 -2.27
N VAL A 205 19.22 -10.30 -1.71
CA VAL A 205 19.13 -11.34 -0.69
C VAL A 205 19.47 -12.73 -1.24
N PHE A 206 18.84 -13.12 -2.35
CA PHE A 206 18.96 -14.46 -2.87
C PHE A 206 20.14 -14.63 -3.84
N ASP A 207 20.26 -13.74 -4.84
CA ASP A 207 21.21 -13.95 -5.93
C ASP A 207 22.61 -13.46 -5.55
N ARG A 208 22.73 -12.33 -4.81
CA ARG A 208 24.03 -11.77 -4.43
C ARG A 208 24.56 -12.28 -3.11
N ALA A 209 23.73 -12.27 -2.06
CA ALA A 209 24.14 -12.67 -0.72
C ALA A 209 23.98 -14.17 -0.46
N GLY A 210 23.13 -14.86 -1.23
CA GLY A 210 22.84 -16.29 -1.05
C GLY A 210 22.17 -16.58 0.30
N TRP A 211 21.40 -15.64 0.84
CA TRP A 211 20.76 -15.79 2.15
C TRP A 211 19.40 -16.48 2.03
N THR A 212 19.00 -17.12 3.12
CA THR A 212 17.69 -17.74 3.27
C THR A 212 16.81 -16.89 4.17
N LEU A 213 15.48 -17.05 4.08
CA LEU A 213 14.53 -16.22 4.81
C LEU A 213 14.47 -16.57 6.32
N ASP A 214 14.90 -17.75 6.72
CA ASP A 214 15.02 -18.20 8.12
C ASP A 214 16.28 -17.69 8.83
N ARG A 215 17.12 -16.91 8.12
CA ARG A 215 18.31 -16.28 8.69
C ARG A 215 17.93 -15.30 9.79
N GLU A 216 18.43 -15.55 11.01
CA GLU A 216 18.36 -14.58 12.11
C GLU A 216 19.23 -13.34 11.82
N VAL A 217 18.68 -12.16 12.03
CA VAL A 217 19.37 -10.86 11.87
C VAL A 217 19.28 -10.12 13.19
N GLU A 218 20.45 -9.93 13.83
CA GLU A 218 20.53 -9.33 15.18
C GLU A 218 19.91 -7.94 15.23
N GLU A 219 20.15 -7.13 14.18
CA GLU A 219 19.66 -5.76 14.08
C GLU A 219 18.13 -5.66 14.01
N PHE A 220 17.45 -6.75 13.62
CA PHE A 220 15.99 -6.82 13.54
C PHE A 220 15.38 -7.49 14.79
N GLY A 221 16.17 -8.32 15.50
CA GLY A 221 15.65 -9.17 16.58
C GLY A 221 14.66 -10.23 16.10
N ARG A 222 14.66 -10.52 14.80
CA ARG A 222 13.79 -11.49 14.11
C ARG A 222 14.47 -12.02 12.84
N THR A 223 13.84 -12.98 12.19
CA THR A 223 14.36 -13.54 10.94
C THR A 223 14.27 -12.52 9.79
N LEU A 224 15.09 -12.71 8.78
CA LEU A 224 15.06 -11.91 7.57
C LEU A 224 13.69 -11.96 6.86
N GLY A 225 13.07 -13.14 6.82
CA GLY A 225 11.74 -13.33 6.22
C GLY A 225 10.64 -12.56 6.97
N GLU A 226 10.66 -12.59 8.30
CA GLU A 226 9.72 -11.81 9.12
C GLU A 226 9.88 -10.31 8.89
N GLU A 227 11.12 -9.81 8.81
CA GLU A 227 11.38 -8.39 8.48
C GLU A 227 10.86 -8.03 7.09
N LEU A 228 11.18 -8.86 6.08
CA LEU A 228 10.79 -8.60 4.70
C LEU A 228 9.29 -8.81 4.44
N LEU A 229 8.56 -9.50 5.29
CA LEU A 229 7.10 -9.63 5.24
C LEU A 229 6.36 -8.64 6.14
N GLU A 230 7.07 -7.71 6.81
CA GLU A 230 6.40 -6.66 7.57
C GLU A 230 5.32 -5.99 6.70
N PRO A 231 4.05 -5.95 7.15
CA PRO A 231 2.96 -5.38 6.36
C PRO A 231 3.14 -3.87 6.15
N THR A 232 2.71 -3.40 5.01
CA THR A 232 2.61 -1.97 4.71
C THR A 232 1.70 -1.29 5.73
N ARG A 233 2.17 -0.19 6.32
CA ARG A 233 1.33 0.71 7.12
C ARG A 233 0.30 1.36 6.21
N ILE A 234 -0.96 1.38 6.65
CA ILE A 234 -2.07 2.04 5.95
C ILE A 234 -2.29 3.41 6.60
N TYR A 235 -2.18 4.48 5.81
CA TYR A 235 -2.24 5.88 6.28
C TYR A 235 -3.59 6.55 6.07
N SER A 236 -4.52 5.93 5.38
CA SER A 236 -5.75 6.58 4.91
C SER A 236 -6.53 7.27 6.02
N LEU A 237 -6.79 6.61 7.16
CA LEU A 237 -7.50 7.22 8.28
C LEU A 237 -6.67 8.29 9.01
N ASP A 238 -5.34 8.20 8.98
CA ASP A 238 -4.44 9.18 9.57
C ASP A 238 -4.44 10.47 8.74
N CYS A 239 -4.34 10.35 7.42
CA CYS A 239 -4.45 11.45 6.47
C CYS A 239 -5.83 12.13 6.54
N LEU A 240 -6.91 11.36 6.58
CA LEU A 240 -8.26 11.90 6.75
C LEU A 240 -8.46 12.59 8.11
N ALA A 241 -7.79 12.13 9.17
CA ALA A 241 -7.81 12.82 10.45
C ALA A 241 -7.11 14.18 10.35
N LEU A 242 -5.95 14.24 9.69
CA LEU A 242 -5.27 15.52 9.44
C LEU A 242 -6.16 16.52 8.72
N THR A 243 -6.84 16.13 7.64
CA THR A 243 -7.72 17.03 6.87
C THR A 243 -8.93 17.55 7.66
N ARG A 244 -9.25 16.91 8.80
CA ARG A 244 -10.36 17.31 9.70
C ARG A 244 -9.91 18.20 10.84
N THR A 245 -8.65 18.12 11.24
CA THR A 245 -8.11 18.78 12.43
C THR A 245 -7.21 19.96 12.11
N THR A 246 -6.63 20.01 10.91
CA THR A 246 -5.75 21.07 10.48
C THR A 246 -5.86 21.33 8.98
N GLU A 247 -5.26 22.42 8.51
CA GLU A 247 -5.15 22.68 7.08
C GLU A 247 -4.07 21.78 6.46
N VAL A 248 -4.42 21.10 5.35
CA VAL A 248 -3.53 20.28 4.55
C VAL A 248 -3.61 20.74 3.11
N HIS A 249 -2.45 20.94 2.47
CA HIS A 249 -2.37 21.34 1.08
C HIS A 249 -2.18 20.16 0.13
N GLY A 250 -1.53 19.09 0.59
CA GLY A 250 -1.32 17.88 -0.22
C GLY A 250 -0.76 16.73 0.58
N PHE A 251 -0.84 15.54 -0.02
CA PHE A 251 -0.13 14.35 0.42
C PHE A 251 0.70 13.78 -0.72
N SER A 252 1.70 12.98 -0.40
CA SER A 252 2.44 12.17 -1.36
C SER A 252 2.70 10.79 -0.78
N HIS A 253 2.15 9.76 -1.41
CA HIS A 253 2.40 8.36 -1.08
C HIS A 253 3.76 7.94 -1.62
N VAL A 254 4.65 7.43 -0.75
CA VAL A 254 6.00 7.04 -1.12
C VAL A 254 6.00 5.57 -1.56
N THR A 255 5.94 5.37 -2.88
CA THR A 255 5.89 4.07 -3.55
C THR A 255 7.12 3.85 -4.44
N GLY A 256 7.01 3.07 -5.50
CA GLY A 256 8.06 2.88 -6.50
C GLY A 256 8.54 4.22 -7.08
N GLY A 257 9.84 4.37 -7.22
CA GLY A 257 10.47 5.64 -7.58
C GLY A 257 11.04 6.42 -6.38
N GLY A 258 10.69 6.04 -5.14
CA GLY A 258 11.19 6.61 -3.90
C GLY A 258 10.65 8.00 -3.56
N LEU A 259 11.08 8.53 -2.41
CA LEU A 259 10.49 9.73 -1.82
C LEU A 259 10.53 10.94 -2.75
N ALA A 260 11.70 11.31 -3.27
CA ALA A 260 11.85 12.54 -4.07
C ALA A 260 11.00 12.51 -5.35
N ASN A 261 10.98 11.38 -6.06
CA ASN A 261 10.23 11.28 -7.31
C ASN A 261 8.71 11.29 -7.07
N ASN A 262 8.22 10.64 -6.00
CA ASN A 262 6.80 10.66 -5.66
C ASN A 262 6.38 12.06 -5.17
N LEU A 263 7.18 12.70 -4.32
CA LEU A 263 6.91 14.05 -3.85
C LEU A 263 6.88 15.05 -5.04
N ALA A 264 7.81 14.95 -5.97
CA ALA A 264 7.85 15.80 -7.15
C ALA A 264 6.56 15.75 -8.02
N ARG A 265 5.81 14.64 -7.98
CA ARG A 265 4.56 14.48 -8.74
C ARG A 265 3.44 15.39 -8.26
N VAL A 266 3.46 15.79 -6.99
CA VAL A 266 2.43 16.61 -6.37
C VAL A 266 2.85 18.08 -6.24
N ILE A 267 4.13 18.41 -6.46
CA ILE A 267 4.63 19.79 -6.41
C ILE A 267 4.30 20.50 -7.72
N PRO A 268 3.62 21.68 -7.68
CA PRO A 268 3.28 22.42 -8.88
C PRO A 268 4.52 23.01 -9.58
N ASP A 269 4.38 23.32 -10.85
CA ASP A 269 5.40 24.07 -11.58
C ASP A 269 5.67 25.39 -10.86
N GLY A 270 6.95 25.76 -10.76
CA GLY A 270 7.39 26.98 -10.07
C GLY A 270 7.73 26.79 -8.60
N LEU A 271 7.38 25.64 -7.98
CA LEU A 271 7.77 25.30 -6.62
C LEU A 271 8.75 24.11 -6.58
N HIS A 272 9.40 23.97 -5.43
CA HIS A 272 10.37 22.92 -5.14
C HIS A 272 10.25 22.47 -3.69
N ALA A 273 10.34 21.17 -3.44
CA ALA A 273 10.40 20.59 -2.11
C ALA A 273 11.83 20.16 -1.78
N THR A 274 12.40 20.71 -0.73
CA THR A 274 13.69 20.27 -0.17
C THR A 274 13.44 19.39 1.03
N VAL A 275 13.96 18.16 1.02
CA VAL A 275 13.85 17.21 2.13
C VAL A 275 15.24 16.95 2.70
N ASP A 276 15.44 17.22 4.00
CA ASP A 276 16.73 17.07 4.69
C ASP A 276 16.85 15.68 5.29
N ARG A 277 17.76 14.86 4.76
CA ARG A 277 18.10 13.52 5.26
C ARG A 277 18.53 13.51 6.71
N SER A 278 19.08 14.60 7.25
CA SER A 278 19.56 14.67 8.64
C SER A 278 18.42 14.60 9.66
N THR A 279 17.17 14.72 9.23
CA THR A 279 15.99 14.71 10.11
C THR A 279 15.54 13.32 10.54
N TRP A 280 16.07 12.24 9.94
CA TRP A 280 15.76 10.87 10.35
C TRP A 280 16.90 9.89 10.07
N THR A 281 16.78 8.70 10.65
CA THR A 281 17.64 7.55 10.36
C THR A 281 16.78 6.46 9.70
N PRO A 282 17.07 6.03 8.46
CA PRO A 282 16.40 4.88 7.86
C PRO A 282 16.58 3.63 8.71
N GLY A 283 15.56 2.77 8.74
CA GLY A 283 15.61 1.50 9.49
C GLY A 283 16.74 0.58 9.00
N ALA A 284 17.14 -0.36 9.86
CA ALA A 284 18.27 -1.27 9.61
C ALA A 284 18.13 -2.10 8.33
N VAL A 285 16.89 -2.37 7.87
CA VAL A 285 16.64 -3.13 6.63
C VAL A 285 17.19 -2.44 5.39
N PHE A 286 17.11 -1.11 5.33
CA PHE A 286 17.65 -0.33 4.19
C PHE A 286 19.19 -0.41 4.14
N ASP A 287 19.83 -0.30 5.29
CA ASP A 287 21.27 -0.46 5.47
C ASP A 287 21.72 -1.88 5.08
N LEU A 288 20.97 -2.89 5.51
CA LEU A 288 21.27 -4.28 5.19
C LEU A 288 21.22 -4.53 3.68
N VAL A 289 20.16 -4.08 3.01
CA VAL A 289 20.04 -4.21 1.54
C VAL A 289 21.17 -3.46 0.83
N GLY A 290 21.44 -2.22 1.26
CA GLY A 290 22.51 -1.40 0.68
C GLY A 290 23.88 -2.05 0.80
N LYS A 291 24.25 -2.51 1.99
CA LYS A 291 25.56 -3.14 2.26
C LYS A 291 25.71 -4.49 1.56
N ALA A 292 24.70 -5.36 1.67
CA ALA A 292 24.75 -6.69 1.07
C ALA A 292 24.75 -6.63 -0.46
N GLY A 293 23.98 -5.71 -1.03
CA GLY A 293 23.90 -5.49 -2.46
C GLY A 293 25.02 -4.62 -3.03
N GLN A 294 25.77 -3.91 -2.20
CA GLN A 294 26.67 -2.81 -2.62
C GLN A 294 25.91 -1.82 -3.51
N VAL A 295 24.67 -1.49 -3.08
CA VAL A 295 23.79 -0.59 -3.81
C VAL A 295 24.12 0.85 -3.43
N GLU A 296 24.34 1.69 -4.43
CA GLU A 296 24.60 3.11 -4.21
C GLU A 296 23.40 3.80 -3.56
N GLN A 297 23.64 4.75 -2.67
CA GLN A 297 22.59 5.44 -1.91
C GLN A 297 21.48 6.01 -2.81
N LEU A 298 21.84 6.66 -3.92
CA LEU A 298 20.86 7.23 -4.85
C LEU A 298 19.99 6.18 -5.51
N GLU A 299 20.49 4.96 -5.71
CA GLU A 299 19.70 3.85 -6.25
C GLU A 299 18.74 3.28 -5.19
N LEU A 300 19.17 3.18 -3.92
CA LEU A 300 18.29 2.84 -2.82
C LEU A 300 17.14 3.85 -2.70
N GLU A 301 17.44 5.14 -2.72
CA GLU A 301 16.48 6.24 -2.61
C GLU A 301 15.49 6.33 -3.78
N LYS A 302 15.86 5.84 -4.97
CA LYS A 302 14.96 5.72 -6.13
C LYS A 302 14.09 4.47 -6.08
N THR A 303 14.47 3.47 -5.30
CA THR A 303 13.83 2.16 -5.32
C THR A 303 13.01 1.92 -4.06
N LEU A 304 13.49 2.39 -2.90
CA LEU A 304 12.92 2.13 -1.58
C LEU A 304 12.44 3.43 -0.92
N ASN A 305 11.53 3.29 0.04
CA ASN A 305 10.94 4.41 0.77
C ASN A 305 11.88 5.05 1.81
N MET A 306 13.00 4.43 2.11
CA MET A 306 14.02 4.89 3.08
C MET A 306 13.47 5.25 4.47
N GLY A 307 12.39 4.59 4.90
CA GLY A 307 11.77 4.81 6.21
C GLY A 307 10.62 5.83 6.23
N VAL A 308 10.22 6.36 5.08
CA VAL A 308 9.12 7.32 4.94
C VAL A 308 8.05 6.74 4.02
N GLY A 309 6.85 6.48 4.53
CA GLY A 309 5.76 5.89 3.72
C GLY A 309 4.78 6.92 3.17
N MET A 310 4.56 8.03 3.87
CA MET A 310 3.66 9.10 3.47
C MET A 310 4.24 10.47 3.80
N ILE A 311 3.99 11.45 2.96
CA ILE A 311 4.29 12.86 3.19
C ILE A 311 2.98 13.64 3.30
N ALA A 312 2.89 14.55 4.29
CA ALA A 312 1.89 15.60 4.32
C ALA A 312 2.54 16.97 4.09
N ILE A 313 1.90 17.81 3.28
CA ILE A 313 2.32 19.20 3.03
C ILE A 313 1.29 20.09 3.70
N VAL A 314 1.74 20.88 4.67
CA VAL A 314 0.87 21.72 5.51
C VAL A 314 1.43 23.14 5.61
N PRO A 315 0.58 24.17 5.84
CA PRO A 315 1.05 25.51 6.20
C PRO A 315 1.98 25.48 7.43
N ALA A 316 2.97 26.35 7.48
CA ALA A 316 3.92 26.40 8.58
C ALA A 316 3.27 26.57 9.96
N ASP A 317 2.15 27.30 10.07
CA ASP A 317 1.40 27.50 11.31
C ASP A 317 0.52 26.29 11.68
N SER A 318 0.36 25.34 10.80
CA SER A 318 -0.40 24.10 11.00
C SER A 318 0.47 22.92 11.49
N VAL A 319 1.80 23.07 11.53
CA VAL A 319 2.75 22.00 11.84
C VAL A 319 2.51 21.36 13.20
N ASP A 320 2.40 22.16 14.26
CA ASP A 320 2.23 21.63 15.63
C ASP A 320 0.91 20.84 15.77
N ALA A 321 -0.17 21.33 15.17
CA ALA A 321 -1.45 20.63 15.15
C ALA A 321 -1.39 19.32 14.35
N ALA A 322 -0.69 19.34 13.24
CA ALA A 322 -0.50 18.14 12.40
C ALA A 322 0.30 17.06 13.13
N LEU A 323 1.47 17.42 13.71
CA LEU A 323 2.31 16.48 14.47
C LEU A 323 1.56 15.94 15.70
N THR A 324 0.80 16.78 16.42
CA THR A 324 -0.05 16.34 17.55
C THR A 324 -1.08 15.32 17.08
N THR A 325 -1.80 15.61 15.98
CA THR A 325 -2.82 14.70 15.45
C THR A 325 -2.21 13.35 15.07
N LEU A 326 -1.04 13.34 14.44
CA LEU A 326 -0.35 12.11 14.05
C LEU A 326 0.14 11.33 15.27
N ALA A 327 0.73 12.01 16.26
CA ALA A 327 1.20 11.39 17.50
C ALA A 327 0.04 10.74 18.29
N ASP A 328 -1.11 11.42 18.42
CA ASP A 328 -2.32 10.88 19.06
C ASP A 328 -2.85 9.60 18.35
N ARG A 329 -2.50 9.43 17.09
CA ARG A 329 -2.85 8.26 16.28
C ARG A 329 -1.73 7.20 16.21
N GLY A 330 -0.64 7.41 16.94
CA GLY A 330 0.51 6.49 16.96
C GLY A 330 1.30 6.47 15.64
N VAL A 331 1.34 7.61 14.95
CA VAL A 331 2.16 7.78 13.75
C VAL A 331 3.41 8.56 14.12
N ASP A 332 4.56 7.92 14.06
CA ASP A 332 5.84 8.62 14.15
C ASP A 332 5.98 9.57 12.96
N SER A 333 6.15 10.86 13.24
CA SER A 333 6.20 11.89 12.22
C SER A 333 7.07 13.07 12.64
N TRP A 334 7.63 13.75 11.66
CA TRP A 334 8.54 14.88 11.89
C TRP A 334 8.53 15.84 10.69
N VAL A 335 8.97 17.08 10.90
CA VAL A 335 9.25 18.01 9.81
C VAL A 335 10.54 17.56 9.11
N ALA A 336 10.40 17.15 7.85
CA ALA A 336 11.50 16.65 7.05
C ALA A 336 12.03 17.68 6.04
N GLY A 337 11.29 18.77 5.80
CA GLY A 337 11.67 19.76 4.82
C GLY A 337 10.65 20.87 4.65
N GLU A 338 10.81 21.60 3.57
CA GLU A 338 9.96 22.76 3.24
C GLU A 338 9.74 22.91 1.73
N ILE A 339 8.70 23.67 1.37
CA ILE A 339 8.41 24.08 0.01
C ILE A 339 8.99 25.48 -0.23
N THR A 340 9.77 25.61 -1.28
CA THR A 340 10.40 26.88 -1.73
C THR A 340 10.01 27.19 -3.16
N ASP A 341 10.39 28.39 -3.63
CA ASP A 341 10.34 28.70 -5.06
C ASP A 341 11.31 27.78 -5.82
N ARG A 342 10.92 27.36 -7.02
CA ARG A 342 11.69 26.44 -7.86
C ARG A 342 13.12 26.91 -8.13
N GLY A 343 13.31 28.21 -8.37
CA GLY A 343 14.63 28.74 -8.72
C GLY A 343 15.25 27.96 -9.88
N ASP A 344 16.52 27.57 -9.70
CA ASP A 344 17.31 26.80 -10.69
C ASP A 344 17.22 25.29 -10.49
N HIS A 345 16.38 24.78 -9.55
CA HIS A 345 16.23 23.34 -9.31
C HIS A 345 15.64 22.61 -10.51
N ALA A 346 16.30 21.54 -10.94
CA ALA A 346 15.90 20.76 -12.13
C ALA A 346 14.61 19.95 -11.92
N THR A 347 14.34 19.53 -10.66
CA THR A 347 13.20 18.65 -10.31
C THR A 347 12.26 19.32 -9.32
N GLY A 348 11.04 18.78 -9.16
CA GLY A 348 10.05 19.28 -8.20
C GLY A 348 10.41 18.98 -6.74
N ALA A 349 11.29 18.01 -6.50
CA ALA A 349 11.75 17.67 -5.14
C ALA A 349 13.16 17.08 -5.17
N GLU A 350 13.89 17.27 -4.10
CA GLU A 350 15.21 16.68 -3.88
C GLU A 350 15.45 16.32 -2.42
N LEU A 351 16.32 15.33 -2.20
CA LEU A 351 16.87 15.00 -0.89
C LEU A 351 18.24 15.67 -0.71
N THR A 352 18.43 16.39 0.39
CA THR A 352 19.68 17.11 0.70
C THR A 352 20.35 16.56 1.96
N GLY A 353 21.59 16.92 2.22
CA GLY A 353 22.33 16.48 3.42
C GLY A 353 22.66 15.00 3.44
N SER A 354 22.84 14.45 4.62
CA SER A 354 23.14 13.03 4.88
C SER A 354 22.24 12.52 6.00
N TYR A 355 21.86 11.25 5.97
CA TYR A 355 21.05 10.64 7.03
C TYR A 355 21.69 10.78 8.40
N ALA A 356 20.85 10.99 9.43
CA ALA A 356 21.28 10.89 10.81
C ALA A 356 21.84 9.48 11.09
N ARG A 357 22.81 9.36 12.00
CA ARG A 357 23.47 8.10 12.37
C ARG A 357 22.96 7.60 13.70
#